data_bf8408a2288725debd755c2a6c627d45
#
_entry.id   bf8408a2288725debd755c2a6c627d45
#
_cell.length_a   1.000
_cell.length_b   1.000
_cell.length_c   1.000
_cell.angle_alpha   90.00
_cell.angle_beta   90.00
_cell.angle_gamma   90.00
#
_symmetry.space_group_name_H-M   'P 1'
#
loop_
_entity.id
_entity.type
_entity.pdbx_description
1 polymer ?
#
loop_
_entity_poly.entity_id
_entity_poly.type
_entity_poly.pdbx_seq_one_letter_code
_entity_poly.pdbx_strand_id
1 'polypeptide(L)'
;MIKNTFIYFGLIALITVACNDNKVNKKVLVTKKKPNIVLILADDMGFSDLGSYGSDIETPNIDRLAAEGTRLRRFYNNTICAPSRASLLTGQYPHKAGIGFFNEDFGLPGYEGYLNKESLTLAEVFKNGGYSTYMTGKWHVGDEKPHWPLQRGFDEFFGFLDGGASYFDTKPLLKGPPSTAYLYEGNEVYNIDKKDFYLTDELTNRAFEFIKSTPEEKPFFLYMAYNAPHWPLHAKPTDIAKYKGKYDAGWDELRKLRFENIKKLGLANEDWNLFKDKLLPSWDSLDAEEKRQWTLKMEVYAAMVDNLDQNIGKLLDYLESNQQLDNTVIVFLSDNGAENMDVGKMPFTVKRNEGPVGTAGSMEAYTKNWAQVSNSPLRSYKSSPYEGGTATPFIIRYPNLKESGKILKGGNHVVDIMPTLLNIAQVDYPKIYNGTQTNKLPGESFLPLLEGENWDRDQPICFEWFGDRAVWLGDLKAVSLYPGNTWELYDLATDRTESKNIAASQPETIAKVDAIYNEWAKTNGVIAWSEEMGKKTQFRKSPH
;
A
#
# COMPACT_ATOMS: atom_id res chain seq x y z
N MET A 1 -67.35 98.27 6.14
CA MET A 1 -67.83 96.87 6.12
C MET A 1 -66.86 96.06 5.32
N ILE A 2 -65.95 95.42 5.97
CA ILE A 2 -64.83 94.68 5.36
C ILE A 2 -65.03 93.22 5.73
N LYS A 3 -65.18 92.37 4.70
CA LYS A 3 -65.25 90.91 4.88
C LYS A 3 -63.84 90.32 4.74
N ASN A 4 -63.38 89.72 5.77
CA ASN A 4 -62.15 88.95 5.80
C ASN A 4 -62.42 87.56 5.21
N THR A 5 -61.63 87.16 4.21
CA THR A 5 -61.61 85.80 3.67
C THR A 5 -60.32 85.13 4.11
N PHE A 6 -60.45 84.07 4.91
CA PHE A 6 -59.31 83.21 5.29
C PHE A 6 -59.10 82.17 4.22
N ILE A 7 -57.83 82.06 3.69
CA ILE A 7 -57.41 81.03 2.80
C ILE A 7 -56.66 79.98 3.63
N TYR A 8 -57.16 78.73 3.63
CA TYR A 8 -56.45 77.58 4.20
C TYR A 8 -55.50 76.98 3.19
N PHE A 9 -54.18 76.99 3.48
CA PHE A 9 -53.18 76.19 2.77
C PHE A 9 -53.13 74.78 3.36
N GLY A 10 -53.58 73.78 2.58
CA GLY A 10 -53.46 72.41 2.94
C GLY A 10 -52.04 71.90 2.59
N LEU A 11 -51.30 71.52 3.59
CA LEU A 11 -49.97 70.87 3.41
C LEU A 11 -50.17 69.38 3.08
N ILE A 12 -49.92 68.97 1.83
CA ILE A 12 -49.91 67.56 1.44
C ILE A 12 -48.50 67.00 1.78
N ALA A 13 -48.42 66.21 2.82
CA ALA A 13 -47.20 65.42 3.13
C ALA A 13 -47.14 64.21 2.22
N LEU A 14 -46.18 64.15 1.25
CA LEU A 14 -45.83 62.96 0.49
C LEU A 14 -45.07 62.07 1.41
N ILE A 15 -45.65 60.95 1.82
CA ILE A 15 -44.92 59.79 2.44
C ILE A 15 -44.30 58.98 1.33
N THR A 16 -43.00 59.13 1.10
CA THR A 16 -42.22 58.20 0.28
C THR A 16 -41.95 56.95 1.10
N VAL A 17 -42.66 55.87 0.80
CA VAL A 17 -42.32 54.54 1.30
C VAL A 17 -41.05 54.03 0.52
N ALA A 18 -39.90 54.13 1.17
CA ALA A 18 -38.69 53.50 0.67
C ALA A 18 -38.81 51.96 0.87
N CYS A 19 -39.11 51.24 -0.20
CA CYS A 19 -38.93 49.78 -0.23
C CYS A 19 -37.45 49.48 -0.09
N ASN A 20 -37.04 49.05 1.09
CA ASN A 20 -35.72 48.57 1.36
C ASN A 20 -35.67 47.09 0.89
N ASP A 21 -35.29 46.86 -0.38
CA ASP A 21 -34.97 45.52 -0.90
C ASP A 21 -33.73 45.00 -0.18
N ASN A 22 -33.94 44.46 1.01
CA ASN A 22 -32.95 43.59 1.63
C ASN A 22 -32.84 42.31 0.80
N LYS A 23 -32.03 42.34 -0.28
CA LYS A 23 -31.50 41.15 -0.90
C LYS A 23 -30.64 40.45 0.16
N VAL A 24 -31.27 39.56 0.93
CA VAL A 24 -30.56 38.54 1.69
C VAL A 24 -29.79 37.70 0.64
N ASN A 25 -28.53 38.06 0.44
CA ASN A 25 -27.59 37.17 -0.26
C ASN A 25 -27.53 35.88 0.58
N LYS A 26 -28.43 34.93 0.32
CA LYS A 26 -28.20 33.54 0.68
C LYS A 26 -26.91 33.16 -0.03
N LYS A 27 -25.75 33.26 0.66
CA LYS A 27 -24.57 32.48 0.32
C LYS A 27 -25.08 31.04 0.28
N VAL A 28 -25.35 30.54 -0.90
CA VAL A 28 -25.47 29.10 -1.11
C VAL A 28 -24.12 28.58 -0.67
N LEU A 29 -24.07 28.04 0.53
CA LEU A 29 -22.93 27.20 0.96
C LEU A 29 -22.93 26.04 -0.03
N VAL A 30 -22.12 26.16 -1.08
CA VAL A 30 -21.78 25.03 -1.93
C VAL A 30 -21.03 24.10 -1.00
N THR A 31 -21.73 23.14 -0.41
CA THR A 31 -21.09 22.07 0.35
C THR A 31 -20.18 21.36 -0.63
N LYS A 32 -18.87 21.50 -0.42
CA LYS A 32 -17.87 20.85 -1.26
C LYS A 32 -18.19 19.35 -1.26
N LYS A 33 -18.43 18.77 -2.44
CA LYS A 33 -18.74 17.33 -2.56
C LYS A 33 -17.57 16.54 -1.96
N LYS A 34 -17.87 15.59 -1.06
CA LYS A 34 -16.83 14.72 -0.51
C LYS A 34 -16.08 14.01 -1.65
N PRO A 35 -14.77 13.90 -1.61
CA PRO A 35 -14.03 13.24 -2.69
C PRO A 35 -14.29 11.73 -2.70
N ASN A 36 -14.24 11.11 -3.87
CA ASN A 36 -14.07 9.68 -3.98
C ASN A 36 -12.65 9.31 -3.53
N ILE A 37 -12.46 8.09 -3.10
CA ILE A 37 -11.17 7.57 -2.64
C ILE A 37 -10.89 6.25 -3.33
N VAL A 38 -9.77 6.17 -4.02
CA VAL A 38 -9.23 4.94 -4.60
C VAL A 38 -7.90 4.63 -3.93
N LEU A 39 -7.82 3.48 -3.29
CA LEU A 39 -6.62 2.96 -2.64
C LEU A 39 -6.12 1.76 -3.43
N ILE A 40 -4.99 1.91 -4.12
CA ILE A 40 -4.38 0.89 -4.98
C ILE A 40 -3.19 0.29 -4.26
N LEU A 41 -3.22 -1.02 -4.05
CA LEU A 41 -2.15 -1.77 -3.42
C LEU A 41 -1.57 -2.79 -4.40
N ALA A 42 -0.28 -2.67 -4.72
CA ALA A 42 0.49 -3.72 -5.37
C ALA A 42 1.00 -4.73 -4.33
N ASP A 43 1.22 -5.98 -4.74
CA ASP A 43 1.69 -7.09 -3.89
C ASP A 43 3.13 -7.43 -4.25
N ASP A 44 4.07 -7.28 -3.32
CA ASP A 44 5.50 -7.60 -3.48
C ASP A 44 6.27 -6.73 -4.49
N MET A 45 5.81 -5.50 -4.77
CA MET A 45 6.53 -4.60 -5.66
C MET A 45 7.69 -3.92 -4.94
N GLY A 46 8.88 -3.99 -5.52
CA GLY A 46 10.08 -3.36 -4.97
C GLY A 46 10.08 -1.84 -5.09
N PHE A 47 10.93 -1.19 -4.27
CA PHE A 47 11.03 0.27 -4.19
C PHE A 47 11.32 0.93 -5.53
N SER A 48 12.11 0.30 -6.40
CA SER A 48 12.54 0.84 -7.69
C SER A 48 11.91 0.16 -8.91
N ASP A 49 10.70 -0.38 -8.79
CA ASP A 49 10.03 -1.04 -9.92
C ASP A 49 9.15 -0.12 -10.77
N LEU A 50 9.06 1.16 -10.43
CA LEU A 50 8.32 2.17 -11.20
C LEU A 50 9.28 3.14 -11.90
N GLY A 51 8.95 3.62 -13.09
CA GLY A 51 9.74 4.63 -13.80
C GLY A 51 9.95 5.88 -12.97
N SER A 52 8.92 6.35 -12.27
CA SER A 52 8.98 7.47 -11.32
C SER A 52 9.84 7.20 -10.07
N TYR A 53 10.28 5.95 -9.87
CA TYR A 53 11.24 5.51 -8.85
C TYR A 53 12.52 4.91 -9.44
N GLY A 54 12.80 5.16 -10.72
CA GLY A 54 14.08 4.85 -11.37
C GLY A 54 14.17 3.54 -12.14
N SER A 55 13.01 2.84 -12.32
CA SER A 55 12.94 1.58 -13.06
C SER A 55 13.23 1.73 -14.54
N ASP A 56 13.68 0.63 -15.14
CA ASP A 56 13.71 0.32 -16.56
C ASP A 56 12.40 -0.31 -17.06
N ILE A 57 11.50 -0.69 -16.15
CA ILE A 57 10.16 -1.19 -16.48
C ILE A 57 9.29 0.01 -16.89
N GLU A 58 8.55 -0.14 -17.98
CA GLU A 58 7.66 0.89 -18.48
C GLU A 58 6.38 0.97 -17.65
N THR A 59 6.21 2.10 -16.93
CA THR A 59 5.03 2.36 -16.08
C THR A 59 4.43 3.74 -16.34
N PRO A 60 4.09 4.08 -17.60
CA PRO A 60 3.70 5.44 -17.99
C PRO A 60 2.45 5.96 -17.26
N ASN A 61 1.52 5.09 -16.89
CA ASN A 61 0.27 5.49 -16.24
C ASN A 61 0.47 5.76 -14.73
N ILE A 62 1.25 4.93 -14.05
CA ILE A 62 1.64 5.17 -12.65
C ILE A 62 2.57 6.39 -12.58
N ASP A 63 3.44 6.58 -13.57
CA ASP A 63 4.30 7.76 -13.68
C ASP A 63 3.48 9.03 -13.95
N ARG A 64 2.39 8.96 -14.74
CA ARG A 64 1.39 10.03 -14.86
C ARG A 64 0.78 10.35 -13.50
N LEU A 65 0.36 9.33 -12.74
CA LEU A 65 -0.17 9.52 -11.39
C LEU A 65 0.84 10.21 -10.46
N ALA A 66 2.13 9.88 -10.57
CA ALA A 66 3.21 10.53 -9.82
C ALA A 66 3.45 11.99 -10.26
N ALA A 67 3.29 12.29 -11.54
CA ALA A 67 3.46 13.64 -12.10
C ALA A 67 2.27 14.55 -11.73
N GLU A 68 1.05 14.04 -11.74
CA GLU A 68 -0.17 14.76 -11.32
C GLU A 68 -0.35 14.80 -9.80
N GLY A 69 0.29 13.88 -9.08
CA GLY A 69 0.28 13.75 -7.63
C GLY A 69 1.59 14.17 -6.97
N THR A 70 1.92 13.50 -5.88
CA THR A 70 3.20 13.63 -5.19
C THR A 70 3.72 12.26 -4.75
N ARG A 71 5.03 12.14 -4.60
CA ARG A 71 5.72 10.94 -4.11
C ARG A 71 6.30 11.21 -2.73
N LEU A 72 6.31 10.20 -1.87
CA LEU A 72 7.08 10.26 -0.63
C LEU A 72 8.44 9.60 -0.83
N ARG A 73 9.51 10.31 -0.44
CA ARG A 73 10.86 9.76 -0.49
C ARG A 73 11.02 8.58 0.48
N ARG A 74 10.34 8.64 1.63
CA ARG A 74 10.33 7.62 2.68
C ARG A 74 8.89 7.31 3.07
N PHE A 75 8.46 6.11 2.75
CA PHE A 75 7.20 5.55 3.20
C PHE A 75 7.43 4.11 3.62
N TYR A 76 6.89 3.72 4.76
CA TYR A 76 7.16 2.44 5.38
C TYR A 76 5.91 1.61 5.55
N ASN A 77 6.05 0.31 5.30
CA ASN A 77 5.08 -0.73 5.61
C ASN A 77 5.65 -1.70 6.65
N ASN A 78 4.88 -2.71 7.02
CA ASN A 78 5.44 -3.93 7.56
C ASN A 78 6.19 -4.68 6.45
N THR A 79 6.97 -5.70 6.82
CA THR A 79 7.84 -6.38 5.84
C THR A 79 7.13 -7.50 5.09
N ILE A 80 5.84 -7.72 5.37
CA ILE A 80 5.07 -8.86 4.88
C ILE A 80 3.60 -8.51 4.67
N CYS A 81 2.94 -9.20 3.74
CA CYS A 81 1.63 -8.87 3.21
C CYS A 81 0.50 -8.80 4.27
N ALA A 82 0.21 -9.86 5.03
CA ALA A 82 -0.93 -9.86 5.96
C ALA A 82 -0.82 -8.77 7.05
N PRO A 83 0.31 -8.61 7.78
CA PRO A 83 0.53 -7.50 8.69
C PRO A 83 0.40 -6.11 8.05
N SER A 84 0.92 -5.92 6.82
CA SER A 84 0.80 -4.64 6.12
C SER A 84 -0.65 -4.32 5.75
N ARG A 85 -1.39 -5.32 5.26
CA ARG A 85 -2.81 -5.18 4.92
C ARG A 85 -3.67 -4.92 6.15
N ALA A 86 -3.37 -5.58 7.28
CA ALA A 86 -4.02 -5.30 8.55
C ALA A 86 -3.80 -3.84 8.97
N SER A 87 -2.55 -3.37 8.92
CA SER A 87 -2.23 -1.98 9.27
C SER A 87 -2.85 -0.97 8.30
N LEU A 88 -2.82 -1.22 6.99
CA LEU A 88 -3.42 -0.37 5.97
C LEU A 88 -4.94 -0.24 6.17
N LEU A 89 -5.60 -1.37 6.33
CA LEU A 89 -7.06 -1.41 6.45
C LEU A 89 -7.58 -0.83 7.76
N THR A 90 -6.82 -0.95 8.87
CA THR A 90 -7.32 -0.58 10.19
C THR A 90 -6.65 0.67 10.80
N GLY A 91 -5.57 1.15 10.21
CA GLY A 91 -4.75 2.20 10.80
C GLY A 91 -4.08 1.79 12.12
N GLN A 92 -4.07 0.48 12.47
CA GLN A 92 -3.47 -0.07 13.68
C GLN A 92 -2.15 -0.77 13.36
N TYR A 93 -1.29 -0.93 14.36
CA TYR A 93 -0.20 -1.90 14.23
C TYR A 93 -0.76 -3.33 14.15
N PRO A 94 -0.12 -4.25 13.42
CA PRO A 94 -0.73 -5.54 13.05
C PRO A 94 -1.10 -6.40 14.26
N HIS A 95 -0.28 -6.44 15.30
CA HIS A 95 -0.57 -7.14 16.56
C HIS A 95 -1.81 -6.57 17.26
N LYS A 96 -1.97 -5.23 17.24
CA LYS A 96 -3.16 -4.59 17.80
C LYS A 96 -4.42 -4.91 17.02
N ALA A 97 -4.28 -5.19 15.72
CA ALA A 97 -5.38 -5.56 14.83
C ALA A 97 -5.72 -7.07 14.85
N GLY A 98 -4.89 -7.92 15.47
CA GLY A 98 -5.08 -9.38 15.50
C GLY A 98 -4.25 -10.17 14.49
N ILE A 99 -3.41 -9.51 13.68
CA ILE A 99 -2.59 -10.10 12.61
C ILE A 99 -1.09 -9.89 12.93
N GLY A 100 -0.66 -10.26 14.13
CA GLY A 100 0.77 -10.27 14.48
C GLY A 100 1.58 -11.33 13.72
N PHE A 101 0.88 -12.21 12.98
CA PHE A 101 1.46 -13.19 12.06
C PHE A 101 0.67 -13.20 10.74
N PHE A 102 0.47 -14.36 10.11
CA PHE A 102 -0.46 -14.53 8.98
C PHE A 102 -1.88 -14.85 9.47
N ASN A 103 -2.64 -15.62 8.69
CA ASN A 103 -4.01 -16.04 9.02
C ASN A 103 -4.08 -17.21 10.00
N GLU A 104 -2.95 -17.67 10.56
CA GLU A 104 -2.98 -18.71 11.58
C GLU A 104 -3.35 -18.14 12.95
N ASP A 105 -4.34 -18.76 13.57
CA ASP A 105 -4.72 -18.50 14.97
C ASP A 105 -3.78 -19.25 15.93
N PHE A 106 -3.02 -18.50 16.72
CA PHE A 106 -2.15 -19.08 17.76
C PHE A 106 -2.85 -19.23 19.12
N GLY A 107 -4.12 -18.83 19.22
CA GLY A 107 -4.85 -18.79 20.48
C GLY A 107 -4.32 -17.72 21.44
N LEU A 108 -3.71 -16.67 20.92
CA LEU A 108 -3.06 -15.61 21.68
C LEU A 108 -3.59 -14.25 21.21
N PRO A 109 -3.85 -13.29 22.12
CA PRO A 109 -4.23 -11.94 21.74
C PRO A 109 -3.18 -11.31 20.81
N GLY A 110 -3.64 -10.67 19.74
CA GLY A 110 -2.78 -10.08 18.73
C GLY A 110 -2.31 -11.05 17.63
N TYR A 111 -2.63 -12.35 17.75
CA TYR A 111 -2.26 -13.42 16.82
C TYR A 111 -3.45 -14.33 16.51
N GLU A 112 -4.63 -13.71 16.37
CA GLU A 112 -5.89 -14.39 16.08
C GLU A 112 -6.00 -14.87 14.63
N GLY A 113 -5.15 -14.33 13.73
CA GLY A 113 -5.19 -14.65 12.30
C GLY A 113 -6.31 -13.95 11.54
N TYR A 114 -7.07 -13.05 12.17
CA TYR A 114 -8.11 -12.21 11.57
C TYR A 114 -8.20 -10.85 12.26
N LEU A 115 -8.78 -9.86 11.54
CA LEU A 115 -8.98 -8.53 12.10
C LEU A 115 -10.00 -8.55 13.24
N ASN A 116 -9.61 -8.13 14.45
CA ASN A 116 -10.49 -8.03 15.60
C ASN A 116 -11.53 -6.90 15.44
N LYS A 117 -12.57 -6.88 16.29
CA LYS A 117 -13.70 -5.94 16.18
C LYS A 117 -13.39 -4.54 16.71
N GLU A 118 -12.37 -4.41 17.56
CA GLU A 118 -11.90 -3.15 18.12
C GLU A 118 -11.12 -2.32 17.10
N SER A 119 -10.62 -2.97 16.04
CA SER A 119 -9.86 -2.35 14.95
C SER A 119 -10.74 -2.24 13.71
N LEU A 120 -11.38 -1.08 13.53
CA LEU A 120 -12.26 -0.86 12.38
C LEU A 120 -11.46 -0.78 11.08
N THR A 121 -12.05 -1.31 10.02
CA THR A 121 -11.50 -1.15 8.67
C THR A 121 -11.84 0.22 8.10
N LEU A 122 -11.04 0.68 7.13
CA LEU A 122 -11.36 1.86 6.30
C LEU A 122 -12.78 1.76 5.72
N ALA A 123 -13.20 0.56 5.26
CA ALA A 123 -14.53 0.36 4.71
C ALA A 123 -15.63 0.59 5.76
N GLU A 124 -15.48 0.04 6.98
CA GLU A 124 -16.43 0.27 8.08
C GLU A 124 -16.55 1.76 8.42
N VAL A 125 -15.41 2.47 8.50
CA VAL A 125 -15.40 3.90 8.83
C VAL A 125 -15.97 4.74 7.69
N PHE A 126 -15.59 4.49 6.43
CA PHE A 126 -16.14 5.22 5.28
C PHE A 126 -17.62 4.95 5.07
N LYS A 127 -18.07 3.70 5.22
CA LYS A 127 -19.50 3.34 5.17
C LYS A 127 -20.31 4.11 6.21
N ASN A 128 -19.81 4.18 7.45
CA ASN A 128 -20.40 5.00 8.51
C ASN A 128 -20.40 6.51 8.16
N GLY A 129 -19.40 6.97 7.39
CA GLY A 129 -19.28 8.32 6.85
C GLY A 129 -20.15 8.61 5.61
N GLY A 130 -20.97 7.64 5.16
CA GLY A 130 -21.92 7.79 4.05
C GLY A 130 -21.35 7.44 2.67
N TYR A 131 -20.22 6.79 2.59
CA TYR A 131 -19.61 6.27 1.34
C TYR A 131 -20.25 4.94 0.92
N SER A 132 -20.28 4.67 -0.38
CA SER A 132 -20.34 3.32 -0.90
C SER A 132 -18.93 2.70 -0.85
N THR A 133 -18.81 1.41 -0.53
CA THR A 133 -17.51 0.82 -0.19
C THR A 133 -17.28 -0.46 -0.99
N TYR A 134 -16.17 -0.50 -1.75
CA TYR A 134 -15.89 -1.54 -2.72
C TYR A 134 -14.49 -2.10 -2.57
N MET A 135 -14.34 -3.39 -2.85
CA MET A 135 -13.04 -4.04 -2.86
C MET A 135 -12.90 -4.97 -4.05
N THR A 136 -11.74 -4.90 -4.72
CA THR A 136 -11.28 -5.92 -5.66
C THR A 136 -9.91 -6.45 -5.28
N GLY A 137 -9.69 -7.78 -5.36
CA GLY A 137 -8.40 -8.42 -5.18
C GLY A 137 -8.19 -9.16 -3.88
N LYS A 138 -6.96 -9.10 -3.37
CA LYS A 138 -6.46 -9.89 -2.23
C LYS A 138 -6.90 -9.32 -0.88
N TRP A 139 -7.56 -10.17 -0.06
CA TRP A 139 -7.94 -9.83 1.31
C TRP A 139 -6.82 -10.09 2.33
N HIS A 140 -6.52 -11.34 2.58
CA HIS A 140 -5.42 -11.88 3.40
C HIS A 140 -5.37 -11.40 4.87
N VAL A 141 -6.53 -11.12 5.49
CA VAL A 141 -6.66 -10.70 6.90
C VAL A 141 -7.86 -11.36 7.59
N GLY A 142 -8.04 -12.65 7.32
CA GLY A 142 -9.10 -13.50 7.87
C GLY A 142 -9.82 -14.27 6.76
N ASP A 143 -9.65 -15.59 6.75
CA ASP A 143 -10.13 -16.52 5.70
C ASP A 143 -11.43 -17.23 6.07
N GLU A 144 -11.89 -17.11 7.32
CA GLU A 144 -13.20 -17.60 7.74
C GLU A 144 -14.30 -16.58 7.45
N LYS A 145 -15.50 -17.07 7.05
CA LYS A 145 -16.62 -16.25 6.58
C LYS A 145 -17.01 -15.07 7.47
N PRO A 146 -16.98 -15.13 8.83
CA PRO A 146 -17.26 -13.98 9.69
C PRO A 146 -16.27 -12.81 9.55
N HIS A 147 -15.12 -13.04 8.90
CA HIS A 147 -14.03 -12.08 8.78
C HIS A 147 -13.77 -11.61 7.34
N TRP A 148 -14.66 -12.00 6.39
CA TRP A 148 -14.54 -11.66 4.97
C TRP A 148 -14.86 -10.19 4.69
N PRO A 149 -14.54 -9.66 3.50
CA PRO A 149 -14.70 -8.25 3.16
C PRO A 149 -16.10 -7.69 3.40
N LEU A 150 -17.18 -8.40 3.00
CA LEU A 150 -18.55 -7.92 3.21
C LEU A 150 -18.91 -7.79 4.69
N GLN A 151 -18.37 -8.68 5.54
CA GLN A 151 -18.57 -8.65 6.99
C GLN A 151 -17.72 -7.58 7.68
N ARG A 152 -16.75 -7.01 6.93
CA ARG A 152 -15.83 -5.97 7.39
C ARG A 152 -16.01 -4.65 6.64
N GLY A 153 -17.27 -4.35 6.28
CA GLY A 153 -17.72 -3.02 5.87
C GLY A 153 -17.78 -2.76 4.37
N PHE A 154 -17.31 -3.65 3.50
CA PHE A 154 -17.47 -3.49 2.06
C PHE A 154 -18.89 -3.83 1.62
N ASP A 155 -19.43 -3.05 0.68
CA ASP A 155 -20.75 -3.30 0.06
C ASP A 155 -20.63 -4.36 -1.03
N GLU A 156 -19.54 -4.30 -1.83
CA GLU A 156 -19.24 -5.24 -2.90
C GLU A 156 -17.80 -5.73 -2.80
N PHE A 157 -17.60 -6.98 -3.18
CA PHE A 157 -16.28 -7.62 -3.19
C PHE A 157 -16.14 -8.55 -4.40
N PHE A 158 -14.98 -8.46 -5.08
CA PHE A 158 -14.53 -9.47 -6.03
C PHE A 158 -13.05 -9.74 -5.83
N GLY A 159 -12.66 -10.99 -5.56
CA GLY A 159 -11.26 -11.31 -5.33
C GLY A 159 -11.03 -12.64 -4.65
N PHE A 160 -10.00 -12.73 -3.83
CA PHE A 160 -9.60 -13.95 -3.13
C PHE A 160 -9.16 -13.63 -1.69
N LEU A 161 -9.20 -14.66 -0.83
CA LEU A 161 -8.98 -14.51 0.61
C LEU A 161 -7.55 -14.85 1.02
N ASP A 162 -6.88 -15.70 0.24
CA ASP A 162 -5.56 -16.25 0.52
C ASP A 162 -4.41 -15.27 0.28
N GLY A 163 -3.18 -15.72 0.61
CA GLY A 163 -1.95 -14.97 0.40
C GLY A 163 -1.50 -14.78 -1.04
N GLY A 164 -2.05 -15.52 -2.00
CA GLY A 164 -1.76 -15.41 -3.42
C GLY A 164 -2.72 -16.21 -4.29
N ALA A 165 -2.81 -15.86 -5.57
CA ALA A 165 -3.68 -16.52 -6.54
C ALA A 165 -2.96 -16.69 -7.88
N SER A 166 -3.36 -17.71 -8.66
CA SER A 166 -2.97 -17.82 -10.06
C SER A 166 -3.60 -16.69 -10.87
N TYR A 167 -2.90 -16.21 -11.88
CA TYR A 167 -3.43 -15.13 -12.75
C TYR A 167 -4.35 -15.64 -13.84
N PHE A 168 -4.32 -16.95 -14.14
CA PHE A 168 -5.05 -17.54 -15.25
C PHE A 168 -6.14 -18.52 -14.83
N ASP A 169 -6.07 -19.06 -13.61
CA ASP A 169 -6.97 -20.10 -13.14
C ASP A 169 -7.18 -20.04 -11.61
N THR A 170 -8.07 -20.91 -11.10
CA THR A 170 -8.34 -21.05 -9.66
C THR A 170 -7.66 -22.27 -9.04
N LYS A 171 -6.59 -22.79 -9.65
CA LYS A 171 -5.85 -23.90 -9.06
C LYS A 171 -5.06 -23.44 -7.84
N PRO A 172 -4.99 -24.24 -6.77
CA PRO A 172 -4.30 -23.87 -5.54
C PRO A 172 -2.80 -23.68 -5.79
N LEU A 173 -2.21 -22.72 -5.11
CA LEU A 173 -0.76 -22.45 -5.09
C LEU A 173 -0.08 -23.14 -3.91
N LEU A 174 -0.79 -23.31 -2.79
CA LEU A 174 -0.29 -23.88 -1.55
C LEU A 174 -0.91 -25.27 -1.30
N LYS A 175 -0.15 -26.12 -0.58
CA LYS A 175 -0.64 -27.40 -0.09
C LYS A 175 -1.41 -27.19 1.22
N GLY A 176 -2.41 -28.00 1.45
CA GLY A 176 -3.20 -27.99 2.68
C GLY A 176 -4.62 -27.47 2.48
N PRO A 177 -5.48 -27.51 3.51
CA PRO A 177 -6.80 -26.93 3.48
C PRO A 177 -6.72 -25.40 3.68
N PRO A 178 -7.57 -24.64 2.96
CA PRO A 178 -8.43 -25.12 1.88
C PRO A 178 -7.61 -25.43 0.63
N SER A 179 -7.80 -26.61 0.06
CA SER A 179 -7.06 -27.10 -1.13
C SER A 179 -7.42 -26.37 -2.43
N THR A 180 -8.10 -25.24 -2.35
CA THR A 180 -8.65 -24.53 -3.50
C THR A 180 -8.48 -23.03 -3.30
N ALA A 181 -7.68 -22.41 -4.18
CA ALA A 181 -7.65 -20.95 -4.31
C ALA A 181 -8.92 -20.53 -5.04
N TYR A 182 -9.97 -20.18 -4.30
CA TYR A 182 -11.21 -19.70 -4.90
C TYR A 182 -11.14 -18.20 -5.17
N LEU A 183 -11.74 -17.81 -6.28
CA LEU A 183 -12.22 -16.44 -6.44
C LEU A 183 -13.63 -16.35 -5.88
N TYR A 184 -13.96 -15.18 -5.34
CA TYR A 184 -15.27 -14.91 -4.77
C TYR A 184 -15.87 -13.65 -5.38
N GLU A 185 -17.18 -13.68 -5.59
CA GLU A 185 -18.00 -12.52 -5.85
C GLU A 185 -18.96 -12.37 -4.66
N GLY A 186 -18.79 -11.29 -3.91
CA GLY A 186 -19.43 -11.19 -2.59
C GLY A 186 -19.00 -12.31 -1.64
N ASN A 187 -19.94 -13.15 -1.21
CA ASN A 187 -19.72 -14.31 -0.35
C ASN A 187 -19.82 -15.65 -1.09
N GLU A 188 -19.95 -15.63 -2.40
CA GLU A 188 -20.15 -16.82 -3.23
C GLU A 188 -18.91 -17.11 -4.08
N VAL A 189 -18.66 -18.40 -4.34
CA VAL A 189 -17.55 -18.82 -5.19
C VAL A 189 -17.80 -18.39 -6.62
N TYR A 190 -16.84 -17.68 -7.20
CA TYR A 190 -16.85 -17.30 -8.61
C TYR A 190 -16.14 -18.36 -9.46
N ASN A 191 -16.80 -18.82 -10.51
CA ASN A 191 -16.24 -19.75 -11.49
C ASN A 191 -15.82 -18.98 -12.74
N ILE A 192 -14.57 -19.19 -13.17
CA ILE A 192 -14.04 -18.58 -14.40
C ILE A 192 -14.73 -19.23 -15.61
N ASP A 193 -15.48 -18.45 -16.37
CA ASP A 193 -16.17 -18.85 -17.61
C ASP A 193 -15.53 -18.24 -18.87
N LYS A 194 -14.57 -17.34 -18.71
CA LYS A 194 -13.90 -16.60 -19.79
C LYS A 194 -12.63 -17.33 -20.25
N LYS A 195 -12.47 -17.52 -21.56
CA LYS A 195 -11.26 -18.14 -22.14
C LYS A 195 -10.00 -17.29 -21.97
N ASP A 196 -10.15 -15.97 -22.04
CA ASP A 196 -9.04 -15.00 -21.97
C ASP A 196 -8.96 -14.36 -20.58
N PHE A 197 -9.28 -15.13 -19.54
CA PHE A 197 -9.23 -14.66 -18.16
C PHE A 197 -7.80 -14.33 -17.77
N TYR A 198 -7.61 -13.14 -17.22
CA TYR A 198 -6.39 -12.72 -16.53
C TYR A 198 -6.76 -11.90 -15.31
N LEU A 199 -6.35 -12.35 -14.12
CA LEU A 199 -6.85 -11.84 -12.85
C LEU A 199 -6.69 -10.32 -12.71
N THR A 200 -5.54 -9.75 -13.07
CA THR A 200 -5.29 -8.29 -12.98
C THR A 200 -6.31 -7.49 -13.79
N ASP A 201 -6.63 -7.95 -15.01
CA ASP A 201 -7.65 -7.29 -15.85
C ASP A 201 -9.04 -7.43 -15.25
N GLU A 202 -9.39 -8.63 -14.74
CA GLU A 202 -10.72 -8.86 -14.18
C GLU A 202 -10.97 -8.04 -12.93
N LEU A 203 -9.96 -7.89 -12.04
CA LEU A 203 -10.06 -7.02 -10.86
C LEU A 203 -10.39 -5.57 -11.25
N THR A 204 -9.80 -5.07 -12.34
CA THR A 204 -10.07 -3.73 -12.86
C THR A 204 -11.47 -3.63 -13.47
N ASN A 205 -11.89 -4.62 -14.24
CA ASN A 205 -13.23 -4.65 -14.84
C ASN A 205 -14.33 -4.63 -13.75
N ARG A 206 -14.15 -5.42 -12.69
CA ARG A 206 -15.09 -5.45 -11.56
C ARG A 206 -15.11 -4.13 -10.81
N ALA A 207 -13.95 -3.46 -10.66
CA ALA A 207 -13.90 -2.12 -10.08
C ALA A 207 -14.77 -1.13 -10.87
N PHE A 208 -14.76 -1.19 -12.21
CA PHE A 208 -15.64 -0.33 -13.04
C PHE A 208 -17.12 -0.64 -12.84
N GLU A 209 -17.49 -1.93 -12.73
CA GLU A 209 -18.87 -2.33 -12.45
C GLU A 209 -19.33 -1.77 -11.11
N PHE A 210 -18.50 -1.83 -10.06
CA PHE A 210 -18.81 -1.29 -8.74
C PHE A 210 -18.92 0.24 -8.75
N ILE A 211 -17.97 0.95 -9.39
CA ILE A 211 -18.07 2.42 -9.52
C ILE A 211 -19.35 2.81 -10.25
N LYS A 212 -19.70 2.09 -11.34
CA LYS A 212 -20.91 2.36 -12.11
C LYS A 212 -22.21 2.14 -11.32
N SER A 213 -22.21 1.23 -10.35
CA SER A 213 -23.35 0.98 -9.47
C SER A 213 -23.52 1.99 -8.34
N THR A 214 -22.53 2.88 -8.15
CA THR A 214 -22.55 3.90 -7.10
C THR A 214 -23.69 4.90 -7.33
N PRO A 215 -24.59 5.16 -6.34
CA PRO A 215 -25.56 6.23 -6.43
C PRO A 215 -24.88 7.59 -6.69
N GLU A 216 -25.44 8.40 -7.59
CA GLU A 216 -24.81 9.66 -8.08
C GLU A 216 -24.48 10.65 -6.96
N GLU A 217 -25.29 10.67 -5.90
CA GLU A 217 -25.14 11.59 -4.76
C GLU A 217 -24.13 11.09 -3.72
N LYS A 218 -23.65 9.83 -3.81
CA LYS A 218 -22.72 9.25 -2.85
C LYS A 218 -21.29 9.27 -3.36
N PRO A 219 -20.31 9.59 -2.51
CA PRO A 219 -18.91 9.28 -2.79
C PRO A 219 -18.65 7.78 -2.62
N PHE A 220 -17.60 7.26 -3.23
CA PHE A 220 -17.18 5.88 -3.03
C PHE A 220 -15.77 5.79 -2.43
N PHE A 221 -15.54 4.73 -1.65
CA PHE A 221 -14.24 4.21 -1.27
C PHE A 221 -14.01 2.88 -2.00
N LEU A 222 -12.98 2.82 -2.82
CA LEU A 222 -12.59 1.63 -3.57
C LEU A 222 -11.18 1.18 -3.15
N TYR A 223 -11.06 -0.04 -2.65
CA TYR A 223 -9.78 -0.68 -2.36
C TYR A 223 -9.46 -1.70 -3.47
N MET A 224 -8.45 -1.39 -4.29
CA MET A 224 -7.94 -2.25 -5.36
C MET A 224 -6.66 -2.93 -4.88
N ALA A 225 -6.79 -4.12 -4.34
CA ALA A 225 -5.69 -4.90 -3.79
C ALA A 225 -5.20 -5.93 -4.83
N TYR A 226 -4.43 -5.45 -5.80
CA TYR A 226 -3.92 -6.32 -6.85
C TYR A 226 -3.02 -7.43 -6.32
N ASN A 227 -3.06 -8.61 -6.98
CA ASN A 227 -2.10 -9.69 -6.77
C ASN A 227 -0.74 -9.39 -7.44
N ALA A 228 -0.74 -8.56 -8.48
CA ALA A 228 0.46 -8.23 -9.24
C ALA A 228 1.39 -7.29 -8.43
N PRO A 229 2.73 -7.53 -8.53
CA PRO A 229 3.44 -8.58 -9.26
C PRO A 229 3.85 -9.83 -8.43
N HIS A 230 3.10 -10.20 -7.36
CA HIS A 230 3.36 -11.38 -6.53
C HIS A 230 3.44 -12.68 -7.36
N TRP A 231 4.25 -13.64 -6.93
CA TRP A 231 4.33 -14.95 -7.58
C TRP A 231 2.96 -15.70 -7.58
N PRO A 232 2.77 -16.66 -8.52
CA PRO A 232 3.70 -17.17 -9.53
C PRO A 232 3.91 -16.18 -10.67
N LEU A 233 5.09 -16.25 -11.30
CA LEU A 233 5.41 -15.46 -12.47
C LEU A 233 4.52 -15.89 -13.64
N HIS A 234 3.40 -15.20 -13.79
CA HIS A 234 2.38 -15.42 -14.81
C HIS A 234 2.10 -14.11 -15.54
N ALA A 235 2.33 -14.07 -16.85
CA ALA A 235 2.03 -12.88 -17.65
C ALA A 235 1.52 -13.26 -19.05
N LYS A 236 0.83 -12.33 -19.68
CA LYS A 236 0.35 -12.51 -21.04
C LYS A 236 1.54 -12.56 -22.01
N PRO A 237 1.52 -13.44 -23.02
CA PRO A 237 2.61 -13.55 -23.99
C PRO A 237 2.93 -12.23 -24.70
N THR A 238 1.92 -11.42 -24.97
CA THR A 238 2.06 -10.08 -25.59
C THR A 238 2.85 -9.12 -24.73
N ASP A 239 2.66 -9.17 -23.42
CA ASP A 239 3.35 -8.30 -22.48
C ASP A 239 4.79 -8.79 -22.24
N ILE A 240 5.02 -10.11 -22.14
CA ILE A 240 6.37 -10.70 -22.06
C ILE A 240 7.22 -10.30 -23.29
N ALA A 241 6.61 -10.32 -24.48
CA ALA A 241 7.33 -10.02 -25.72
C ALA A 241 7.93 -8.59 -25.76
N LYS A 242 7.35 -7.64 -25.02
CA LYS A 242 7.88 -6.25 -24.89
C LYS A 242 9.24 -6.20 -24.18
N TYR A 243 9.50 -7.17 -23.31
CA TYR A 243 10.68 -7.19 -22.43
C TYR A 243 11.77 -8.15 -22.90
N LYS A 244 11.56 -8.85 -24.00
CA LYS A 244 12.51 -9.83 -24.51
C LYS A 244 13.91 -9.23 -24.74
N GLY A 245 14.91 -9.78 -24.04
CA GLY A 245 16.31 -9.35 -24.12
C GLY A 245 16.66 -8.10 -23.30
N LYS A 246 15.69 -7.43 -22.66
CA LYS A 246 15.97 -6.21 -21.86
C LYS A 246 16.82 -6.50 -20.61
N TYR A 247 16.85 -7.73 -20.15
CA TYR A 247 17.51 -8.13 -18.89
C TYR A 247 18.78 -8.97 -19.09
N ASP A 248 19.30 -9.07 -20.33
CA ASP A 248 20.50 -9.83 -20.65
C ASP A 248 21.79 -9.31 -19.98
N ALA A 249 21.82 -8.00 -19.63
CA ALA A 249 22.92 -7.40 -18.88
C ALA A 249 23.04 -7.91 -17.43
N GLY A 250 21.97 -8.54 -16.92
CA GLY A 250 21.91 -9.14 -15.59
C GLY A 250 21.76 -8.17 -14.44
N TRP A 251 21.60 -8.76 -13.25
CA TRP A 251 21.23 -8.00 -12.04
C TRP A 251 22.30 -7.02 -11.55
N ASP A 252 23.60 -7.32 -11.73
CA ASP A 252 24.66 -6.42 -11.25
C ASP A 252 24.64 -5.07 -11.98
N GLU A 253 24.46 -5.08 -13.31
CA GLU A 253 24.42 -3.85 -14.12
C GLU A 253 23.07 -3.12 -13.98
N LEU A 254 21.95 -3.85 -13.99
CA LEU A 254 20.63 -3.23 -13.83
C LEU A 254 20.45 -2.58 -12.46
N ARG A 255 21.02 -3.17 -11.41
CA ARG A 255 21.01 -2.57 -10.08
C ARG A 255 21.76 -1.24 -10.03
N LYS A 256 22.92 -1.16 -10.69
CA LYS A 256 23.67 0.09 -10.84
C LYS A 256 22.88 1.13 -11.64
N LEU A 257 22.31 0.71 -12.78
CA LEU A 257 21.49 1.58 -13.64
C LEU A 257 20.32 2.20 -12.86
N ARG A 258 19.55 1.38 -12.14
CA ARG A 258 18.43 1.87 -11.31
C ARG A 258 18.92 2.83 -10.22
N PHE A 259 20.05 2.55 -9.58
CA PHE A 259 20.60 3.45 -8.58
C PHE A 259 20.98 4.82 -9.15
N GLU A 260 21.62 4.86 -10.31
CA GLU A 260 21.94 6.13 -10.99
C GLU A 260 20.65 6.89 -11.41
N ASN A 261 19.61 6.18 -11.84
CA ASN A 261 18.33 6.79 -12.17
C ASN A 261 17.65 7.39 -10.91
N ILE A 262 17.68 6.68 -9.79
CA ILE A 262 17.13 7.13 -8.49
C ILE A 262 17.82 8.41 -8.01
N LYS A 263 19.16 8.52 -8.19
CA LYS A 263 19.92 9.76 -7.93
C LYS A 263 19.45 10.90 -8.81
N LYS A 264 19.36 10.69 -10.13
CA LYS A 264 18.85 11.70 -11.07
C LYS A 264 17.46 12.20 -10.73
N LEU A 265 16.61 11.34 -10.16
CA LEU A 265 15.26 11.70 -9.70
C LEU A 265 15.26 12.43 -8.36
N GLY A 266 16.39 12.52 -7.65
CA GLY A 266 16.48 13.15 -6.32
C GLY A 266 15.91 12.28 -5.18
N LEU A 267 15.73 11.00 -5.42
CA LEU A 267 15.26 10.03 -4.41
C LEU A 267 16.42 9.45 -3.59
N ALA A 268 17.65 9.51 -4.09
CA ALA A 268 18.89 9.16 -3.38
C ALA A 268 19.88 10.30 -3.39
N ASN A 269 20.76 10.35 -2.40
CA ASN A 269 21.88 11.28 -2.37
C ASN A 269 23.06 10.73 -3.19
N GLU A 270 23.90 11.62 -3.72
CA GLU A 270 25.04 11.24 -4.57
C GLU A 270 26.09 10.40 -3.83
N ASP A 271 26.24 10.61 -2.53
CA ASP A 271 27.21 9.96 -1.66
C ASP A 271 26.76 8.63 -1.06
N TRP A 272 25.52 8.20 -1.35
CA TRP A 272 25.07 6.88 -0.90
C TRP A 272 25.85 5.77 -1.62
N ASN A 273 26.15 4.71 -0.89
CA ASN A 273 26.79 3.52 -1.43
C ASN A 273 25.78 2.44 -1.73
N LEU A 274 25.93 1.77 -2.87
CA LEU A 274 25.10 0.61 -3.19
C LEU A 274 25.50 -0.56 -2.28
N PHE A 275 24.58 -1.02 -1.41
CA PHE A 275 24.82 -2.19 -0.57
C PHE A 275 25.10 -3.41 -1.43
N LYS A 276 26.17 -4.14 -1.16
CA LYS A 276 26.51 -5.37 -1.86
C LYS A 276 26.28 -6.58 -0.96
N ASP A 277 25.28 -7.38 -1.28
CA ASP A 277 25.08 -8.68 -0.61
C ASP A 277 26.13 -9.67 -1.10
N LYS A 278 27.02 -10.08 -0.20
CA LYS A 278 28.11 -11.03 -0.50
C LYS A 278 27.63 -12.48 -0.68
N LEU A 279 26.38 -12.75 -0.29
CA LEU A 279 25.78 -14.09 -0.41
C LEU A 279 25.15 -14.35 -1.77
N LEU A 280 25.02 -13.30 -2.61
CA LEU A 280 24.45 -13.44 -3.95
C LEU A 280 25.54 -13.71 -4.99
N PRO A 281 25.31 -14.63 -5.93
CA PRO A 281 26.25 -14.87 -7.02
C PRO A 281 26.33 -13.64 -7.94
N SER A 282 27.51 -13.39 -8.48
CA SER A 282 27.68 -12.43 -9.57
C SER A 282 27.02 -12.96 -10.85
N TRP A 283 26.40 -12.09 -11.65
CA TRP A 283 25.84 -12.47 -12.95
C TRP A 283 26.85 -13.17 -13.86
N ASP A 284 28.10 -12.70 -13.85
CA ASP A 284 29.16 -13.24 -14.68
C ASP A 284 29.60 -14.67 -14.29
N SER A 285 29.26 -15.10 -13.07
CA SER A 285 29.56 -16.46 -12.62
C SER A 285 28.61 -17.53 -13.17
N LEU A 286 27.50 -17.11 -13.81
CA LEU A 286 26.48 -17.99 -14.35
C LEU A 286 26.83 -18.47 -15.76
N ASP A 287 26.42 -19.69 -16.08
CA ASP A 287 26.49 -20.20 -17.45
C ASP A 287 25.40 -19.60 -18.37
N ALA A 288 25.47 -19.89 -19.66
CA ALA A 288 24.55 -19.29 -20.65
C ALA A 288 23.10 -19.79 -20.47
N GLU A 289 22.88 -21.02 -19.98
CA GLU A 289 21.53 -21.54 -19.72
C GLU A 289 20.91 -20.88 -18.47
N GLU A 290 21.67 -20.78 -17.39
CA GLU A 290 21.27 -20.12 -16.16
C GLU A 290 20.91 -18.64 -16.46
N LYS A 291 21.75 -17.93 -17.22
CA LYS A 291 21.46 -16.54 -17.63
C LYS A 291 20.15 -16.43 -18.38
N ARG A 292 19.87 -17.31 -19.34
CA ARG A 292 18.59 -17.30 -20.07
C ARG A 292 17.40 -17.53 -19.15
N GLN A 293 17.49 -18.47 -18.22
CA GLN A 293 16.41 -18.77 -17.27
C GLN A 293 16.14 -17.57 -16.34
N TRP A 294 17.19 -16.94 -15.83
CA TRP A 294 17.05 -15.76 -14.97
C TRP A 294 16.54 -14.54 -15.73
N THR A 295 17.02 -14.29 -16.95
CA THR A 295 16.50 -13.24 -17.83
C THR A 295 15.00 -13.42 -18.06
N LEU A 296 14.56 -14.63 -18.41
CA LEU A 296 13.12 -14.90 -18.63
C LEU A 296 12.27 -14.62 -17.38
N LYS A 297 12.75 -14.96 -16.19
CA LYS A 297 12.03 -14.66 -14.94
C LYS A 297 11.80 -13.15 -14.77
N MET A 298 12.82 -12.34 -15.06
CA MET A 298 12.69 -10.88 -14.94
C MET A 298 11.84 -10.29 -16.08
N GLU A 299 11.91 -10.82 -17.29
CA GLU A 299 11.04 -10.43 -18.41
C GLU A 299 9.55 -10.65 -18.05
N VAL A 300 9.22 -11.79 -17.44
CA VAL A 300 7.86 -12.10 -17.01
C VAL A 300 7.44 -11.18 -15.85
N TYR A 301 8.30 -10.94 -14.87
CA TYR A 301 8.02 -10.02 -13.78
C TYR A 301 7.73 -8.60 -14.28
N ALA A 302 8.57 -8.10 -15.18
CA ALA A 302 8.38 -6.78 -15.79
C ALA A 302 7.06 -6.69 -16.58
N ALA A 303 6.69 -7.77 -17.28
CA ALA A 303 5.41 -7.87 -17.97
C ALA A 303 4.20 -7.84 -17.01
N MET A 304 4.33 -8.40 -15.79
CA MET A 304 3.29 -8.33 -14.77
C MET A 304 3.14 -6.89 -14.24
N VAL A 305 4.25 -6.18 -14.02
CA VAL A 305 4.24 -4.76 -13.60
C VAL A 305 3.66 -3.87 -14.72
N ASP A 306 4.06 -4.06 -15.97
CA ASP A 306 3.50 -3.37 -17.15
C ASP A 306 1.98 -3.60 -17.27
N ASN A 307 1.50 -4.83 -17.09
CA ASN A 307 0.07 -5.10 -17.13
C ASN A 307 -0.69 -4.41 -15.98
N LEU A 308 -0.12 -4.35 -14.78
CA LEU A 308 -0.67 -3.57 -13.67
C LEU A 308 -0.77 -2.09 -14.05
N ASP A 309 0.28 -1.52 -14.63
CA ASP A 309 0.30 -0.14 -15.11
C ASP A 309 -0.79 0.13 -16.16
N GLN A 310 -0.95 -0.76 -17.15
CA GLN A 310 -2.02 -0.67 -18.14
C GLN A 310 -3.41 -0.63 -17.50
N ASN A 311 -3.64 -1.42 -16.46
CA ASN A 311 -4.91 -1.47 -15.74
C ASN A 311 -5.16 -0.20 -14.90
N ILE A 312 -4.11 0.38 -14.33
CA ILE A 312 -4.20 1.70 -13.67
C ILE A 312 -4.49 2.78 -14.71
N GLY A 313 -3.90 2.71 -15.92
CA GLY A 313 -4.24 3.60 -17.03
C GLY A 313 -5.73 3.55 -17.37
N LYS A 314 -6.29 2.34 -17.54
CA LYS A 314 -7.74 2.16 -17.78
C LYS A 314 -8.59 2.78 -16.66
N LEU A 315 -8.15 2.69 -15.40
CA LEU A 315 -8.85 3.31 -14.27
C LEU A 315 -8.82 4.83 -14.36
N LEU A 316 -7.66 5.44 -14.63
CA LEU A 316 -7.53 6.89 -14.79
C LEU A 316 -8.42 7.40 -15.93
N ASP A 317 -8.38 6.74 -17.08
CA ASP A 317 -9.19 7.08 -18.27
C ASP A 317 -10.70 6.92 -17.97
N TYR A 318 -11.08 5.88 -17.22
CA TYR A 318 -12.47 5.68 -16.81
C TYR A 318 -12.96 6.82 -15.91
N LEU A 319 -12.18 7.19 -14.88
CA LEU A 319 -12.53 8.30 -13.97
C LEU A 319 -12.57 9.64 -14.70
N GLU A 320 -11.64 9.89 -15.64
CA GLU A 320 -11.59 11.11 -16.45
C GLU A 320 -12.81 11.21 -17.38
N SER A 321 -13.11 10.14 -18.11
CA SER A 321 -14.26 10.08 -19.04
C SER A 321 -15.61 10.28 -18.35
N ASN A 322 -15.70 9.91 -17.06
CA ASN A 322 -16.89 10.10 -16.22
C ASN A 322 -16.83 11.39 -15.38
N GLN A 323 -15.86 12.29 -15.63
CA GLN A 323 -15.69 13.57 -14.90
C GLN A 323 -15.55 13.37 -13.37
N GLN A 324 -14.98 12.25 -12.95
CA GLN A 324 -14.78 11.91 -11.54
C GLN A 324 -13.34 12.11 -11.08
N LEU A 325 -12.35 12.11 -12.01
CA LEU A 325 -10.92 12.14 -11.68
C LEU A 325 -10.56 13.35 -10.80
N ASP A 326 -11.10 14.54 -11.10
CA ASP A 326 -10.80 15.78 -10.37
C ASP A 326 -11.40 15.84 -8.97
N ASN A 327 -12.34 14.94 -8.64
CA ASN A 327 -12.89 14.81 -7.29
C ASN A 327 -12.52 13.46 -6.67
N THR A 328 -11.42 12.85 -7.10
CA THR A 328 -10.97 11.55 -6.59
C THR A 328 -9.56 11.65 -5.99
N VAL A 329 -9.41 11.20 -4.76
CA VAL A 329 -8.11 10.92 -4.14
C VAL A 329 -7.65 9.55 -4.61
N ILE A 330 -6.44 9.45 -5.16
CA ILE A 330 -5.87 8.18 -5.60
C ILE A 330 -4.56 7.97 -4.84
N VAL A 331 -4.46 6.87 -4.11
CA VAL A 331 -3.26 6.43 -3.41
C VAL A 331 -2.75 5.15 -4.06
N PHE A 332 -1.47 5.11 -4.39
CA PHE A 332 -0.78 3.92 -4.88
C PHE A 332 0.40 3.59 -3.96
N LEU A 333 0.53 2.33 -3.56
CA LEU A 333 1.65 1.82 -2.78
C LEU A 333 1.83 0.31 -3.00
N SER A 334 2.96 -0.25 -2.51
CA SER A 334 3.16 -1.70 -2.33
C SER A 334 2.98 -2.07 -0.86
N ASP A 335 2.62 -3.32 -0.56
CA ASP A 335 2.41 -3.78 0.81
C ASP A 335 3.72 -4.13 1.55
N ASN A 336 4.75 -4.50 0.84
CA ASN A 336 6.12 -4.73 1.35
C ASN A 336 7.14 -4.60 0.21
N GLY A 337 8.41 -4.78 0.53
CA GLY A 337 9.46 -4.83 -0.48
C GLY A 337 9.40 -6.09 -1.35
N ALA A 338 10.29 -6.15 -2.33
CA ALA A 338 10.36 -7.17 -3.37
C ALA A 338 10.49 -8.61 -2.83
N GLU A 339 9.85 -9.57 -3.50
CA GLU A 339 9.81 -10.99 -3.13
C GLU A 339 11.19 -11.67 -3.28
N ASN A 340 11.58 -12.42 -2.28
CA ASN A 340 12.89 -13.05 -2.22
C ASN A 340 12.88 -14.59 -2.23
N MET A 341 11.72 -15.24 -2.12
CA MET A 341 11.63 -16.69 -1.98
C MET A 341 11.82 -17.45 -3.30
N ASP A 342 12.43 -18.61 -3.23
CA ASP A 342 12.44 -19.58 -4.31
C ASP A 342 11.24 -20.52 -4.14
N VAL A 343 10.07 -20.04 -4.59
CA VAL A 343 8.78 -20.71 -4.34
C VAL A 343 8.69 -22.10 -4.98
N GLY A 344 9.38 -22.33 -6.08
CA GLY A 344 9.43 -23.64 -6.72
C GLY A 344 10.11 -24.73 -5.85
N LYS A 345 10.91 -24.33 -4.87
CA LYS A 345 11.60 -25.21 -3.93
C LYS A 345 10.96 -25.29 -2.55
N MET A 346 9.93 -24.48 -2.26
CA MET A 346 9.31 -24.47 -0.94
C MET A 346 8.45 -25.71 -0.70
N PRO A 347 8.51 -26.33 0.49
CA PRO A 347 7.81 -27.58 0.77
C PRO A 347 6.28 -27.44 0.83
N PHE A 348 5.80 -26.24 1.10
CA PHE A 348 4.38 -25.92 1.23
C PHE A 348 3.70 -25.50 -0.08
N THR A 349 4.48 -25.29 -1.18
CA THR A 349 3.89 -24.94 -2.48
C THR A 349 3.46 -26.21 -3.25
N VAL A 350 2.41 -26.05 -4.07
CA VAL A 350 1.99 -27.08 -5.03
C VAL A 350 3.00 -27.10 -6.17
N LYS A 351 3.53 -28.28 -6.52
CA LYS A 351 4.41 -28.39 -7.68
C LYS A 351 3.58 -28.23 -8.96
N ARG A 352 3.81 -27.13 -9.66
CA ARG A 352 3.29 -26.87 -11.00
C ARG A 352 4.48 -26.68 -11.93
N ASN A 353 4.98 -27.74 -12.50
CA ASN A 353 6.09 -27.72 -13.48
C ASN A 353 5.57 -28.23 -14.82
N GLU A 354 4.35 -27.83 -15.21
CA GLU A 354 3.67 -28.31 -16.42
C GLU A 354 3.79 -27.33 -17.60
N GLY A 355 4.53 -26.23 -17.43
CA GLY A 355 4.72 -25.23 -18.48
C GLY A 355 5.90 -24.29 -18.26
N PRO A 356 6.28 -23.52 -19.29
CA PRO A 356 7.33 -22.51 -19.21
C PRO A 356 6.99 -21.42 -18.19
N VAL A 357 8.01 -20.73 -17.69
CA VAL A 357 7.85 -19.51 -16.89
C VAL A 357 6.96 -18.51 -17.65
N GLY A 358 6.01 -17.91 -16.97
CA GLY A 358 5.03 -16.99 -17.56
C GLY A 358 3.66 -17.61 -17.84
N THR A 359 3.54 -18.95 -17.83
CA THR A 359 2.28 -19.66 -18.13
C THR A 359 1.59 -20.16 -16.86
N ALA A 360 0.31 -20.50 -16.96
CA ALA A 360 -0.49 -21.07 -15.87
C ALA A 360 0.10 -22.36 -15.26
N GLY A 361 0.92 -23.10 -16.01
CA GLY A 361 1.59 -24.31 -15.54
C GLY A 361 2.88 -24.06 -14.75
N SER A 362 3.33 -22.81 -14.64
CA SER A 362 4.56 -22.43 -13.94
C SER A 362 4.30 -22.11 -12.46
N MET A 363 5.29 -22.46 -11.61
CA MET A 363 5.31 -22.08 -10.19
C MET A 363 6.68 -21.49 -9.86
N GLU A 364 6.95 -20.32 -10.39
CA GLU A 364 8.24 -19.67 -10.31
C GLU A 364 8.13 -18.27 -9.68
N ALA A 365 9.23 -17.84 -9.03
CA ALA A 365 9.48 -16.47 -8.60
C ALA A 365 10.86 -16.03 -9.11
N TYR A 366 11.11 -14.71 -9.09
CA TYR A 366 12.39 -14.16 -9.56
C TYR A 366 13.47 -14.15 -8.48
N THR A 367 13.12 -14.49 -7.24
CA THR A 367 13.97 -14.69 -6.07
C THR A 367 14.81 -13.48 -5.64
N LYS A 368 15.59 -13.67 -4.56
CA LYS A 368 16.43 -12.60 -4.00
C LYS A 368 17.43 -11.98 -4.99
N ASN A 369 17.82 -12.71 -6.03
CA ASN A 369 18.77 -12.21 -7.02
C ASN A 369 18.21 -10.99 -7.77
N TRP A 370 16.96 -11.08 -8.25
CA TRP A 370 16.28 -9.97 -8.89
C TRP A 370 15.62 -9.03 -7.87
N ALA A 371 15.20 -9.53 -6.70
CA ALA A 371 14.60 -8.69 -5.65
C ALA A 371 15.54 -7.54 -5.22
N GLN A 372 16.87 -7.76 -5.20
CA GLN A 372 17.83 -6.69 -4.92
C GLN A 372 17.87 -5.60 -6.02
N VAL A 373 17.49 -5.92 -7.26
CA VAL A 373 17.36 -4.94 -8.34
C VAL A 373 16.08 -4.15 -8.14
N SER A 374 14.97 -4.85 -7.87
CA SER A 374 13.66 -4.25 -7.59
C SER A 374 13.68 -3.32 -6.37
N ASN A 375 14.51 -3.61 -5.38
CA ASN A 375 14.69 -2.75 -4.19
C ASN A 375 15.87 -1.77 -4.29
N SER A 376 16.54 -1.65 -5.43
CA SER A 376 17.69 -0.75 -5.56
C SER A 376 17.35 0.67 -5.08
N PRO A 377 18.24 1.33 -4.30
CA PRO A 377 19.54 0.88 -3.79
C PRO A 377 19.46 0.23 -2.40
N LEU A 378 18.26 0.04 -1.88
CA LEU A 378 17.98 -0.34 -0.49
C LEU A 378 18.49 -1.74 -0.16
N ARG A 379 18.84 -1.94 1.11
CA ARG A 379 19.36 -3.21 1.62
C ARG A 379 18.21 -4.21 1.84
N SER A 380 18.42 -5.46 1.41
CA SER A 380 17.53 -6.59 1.65
C SER A 380 16.18 -6.49 0.89
N TYR A 381 15.15 -7.23 1.34
CA TYR A 381 13.89 -7.47 0.62
C TYR A 381 12.80 -7.93 1.61
N LYS A 382 11.64 -8.33 1.11
CA LYS A 382 10.49 -8.86 1.86
C LYS A 382 10.93 -9.74 3.05
N SER A 383 10.20 -9.69 4.14
CA SER A 383 10.46 -10.37 5.41
C SER A 383 11.68 -9.86 6.18
N SER A 384 12.34 -8.79 5.73
CA SER A 384 13.51 -8.21 6.39
C SER A 384 13.19 -6.84 7.00
N PRO A 385 13.66 -6.52 8.21
CA PRO A 385 13.44 -5.22 8.85
C PRO A 385 14.27 -4.08 8.25
N TYR A 386 15.21 -4.38 7.34
CA TYR A 386 15.98 -3.35 6.62
C TYR A 386 15.11 -2.60 5.61
N GLU A 387 15.67 -1.49 5.08
CA GLU A 387 14.93 -0.59 4.17
C GLU A 387 14.28 -1.31 2.98
N GLY A 388 14.96 -2.29 2.37
CA GLY A 388 14.41 -3.01 1.22
C GLY A 388 13.23 -3.93 1.54
N GLY A 389 13.00 -4.27 2.81
CA GLY A 389 11.80 -5.01 3.20
C GLY A 389 10.64 -4.10 3.61
N THR A 390 10.94 -2.92 4.16
CA THR A 390 9.94 -2.03 4.76
C THR A 390 9.60 -0.80 3.93
N ALA A 391 10.55 -0.25 3.17
CA ALA A 391 10.32 0.93 2.37
C ALA A 391 9.75 0.58 0.99
N THR A 392 8.64 1.21 0.63
CA THR A 392 7.92 0.96 -0.62
C THR A 392 7.68 2.26 -1.39
N PRO A 393 7.43 2.20 -2.71
CA PRO A 393 6.95 3.35 -3.43
C PRO A 393 5.60 3.79 -2.87
N PHE A 394 5.40 5.11 -2.79
CA PHE A 394 4.14 5.72 -2.35
C PHE A 394 3.84 6.94 -3.21
N ILE A 395 2.67 6.95 -3.83
CA ILE A 395 2.18 8.05 -4.66
C ILE A 395 0.78 8.42 -4.17
N ILE A 396 0.50 9.72 -4.05
CA ILE A 396 -0.84 10.21 -3.78
C ILE A 396 -1.21 11.35 -4.73
N ARG A 397 -2.33 11.22 -5.43
CA ARG A 397 -3.01 12.30 -6.13
C ARG A 397 -4.18 12.77 -5.27
N TYR A 398 -4.15 14.06 -4.94
CA TYR A 398 -5.14 14.68 -4.07
C TYR A 398 -5.68 15.96 -4.73
N PRO A 399 -7.02 16.15 -4.88
CA PRO A 399 -7.60 17.29 -5.61
C PRO A 399 -7.18 18.68 -5.12
N ASN A 400 -6.79 18.81 -3.84
CA ASN A 400 -6.29 20.05 -3.26
C ASN A 400 -4.77 20.04 -3.00
N LEU A 401 -4.04 19.17 -3.68
CA LEU A 401 -2.58 19.13 -3.57
C LEU A 401 -1.98 20.49 -3.89
N LYS A 402 -1.12 20.99 -3.04
CA LYS A 402 -0.47 22.30 -3.19
C LYS A 402 0.37 22.37 -4.46
N GLU A 403 1.16 21.35 -4.70
CA GLU A 403 2.06 21.24 -5.83
C GLU A 403 2.13 19.79 -6.31
N SER A 404 1.91 19.58 -7.60
CA SER A 404 2.04 18.28 -8.25
C SER A 404 3.49 17.97 -8.68
N GLY A 405 3.79 16.67 -8.93
CA GLY A 405 5.09 16.20 -9.41
C GLY A 405 6.23 16.25 -8.38
N LYS A 406 5.95 16.66 -7.14
CA LYS A 406 6.96 16.81 -6.09
C LYS A 406 7.36 15.47 -5.46
N ILE A 407 8.56 15.47 -4.89
CA ILE A 407 9.03 14.45 -3.97
C ILE A 407 9.11 15.08 -2.59
N LEU A 408 8.25 14.63 -1.67
CA LEU A 408 8.26 15.11 -0.30
C LEU A 408 9.16 14.23 0.58
N LYS A 409 9.71 14.80 1.66
CA LYS A 409 10.65 14.09 2.54
C LYS A 409 10.07 12.78 3.05
N GLY A 410 8.83 12.79 3.53
CA GLY A 410 8.17 11.64 4.12
C GLY A 410 8.77 11.24 5.47
N GLY A 411 8.72 9.97 5.78
CA GLY A 411 8.97 9.39 7.11
C GLY A 411 7.68 8.85 7.70
N ASN A 412 6.72 8.57 6.80
CA ASN A 412 5.38 8.11 7.11
C ASN A 412 5.32 6.58 7.15
N HIS A 413 4.32 6.07 7.83
CA HIS A 413 4.06 4.64 7.95
C HIS A 413 2.64 4.31 7.46
N VAL A 414 2.40 3.07 7.09
CA VAL A 414 1.09 2.58 6.60
C VAL A 414 -0.08 2.89 7.55
N VAL A 415 0.15 2.97 8.87
CA VAL A 415 -0.87 3.35 9.87
C VAL A 415 -1.31 4.81 9.74
N ASP A 416 -0.55 5.67 9.05
CA ASP A 416 -0.85 7.10 8.85
C ASP A 416 -1.85 7.33 7.70
N ILE A 417 -2.07 6.31 6.86
CA ILE A 417 -2.99 6.42 5.72
C ILE A 417 -4.42 6.64 6.21
N MET A 418 -4.89 5.85 7.17
CA MET A 418 -6.27 6.00 7.67
C MET A 418 -6.54 7.40 8.21
N PRO A 419 -5.81 7.96 9.20
CA PRO A 419 -6.10 9.31 9.69
C PRO A 419 -5.96 10.38 8.59
N THR A 420 -5.06 10.21 7.62
CA THR A 420 -4.93 11.15 6.50
C THR A 420 -6.15 11.12 5.58
N LEU A 421 -6.59 9.94 5.16
CA LEU A 421 -7.77 9.81 4.29
C LEU A 421 -9.05 10.28 4.99
N LEU A 422 -9.19 10.02 6.30
CA LEU A 422 -10.34 10.50 7.08
C LEU A 422 -10.35 12.02 7.19
N ASN A 423 -9.19 12.66 7.39
CA ASN A 423 -9.08 14.13 7.39
C ASN A 423 -9.43 14.72 6.02
N ILE A 424 -8.92 14.14 4.92
CA ILE A 424 -9.26 14.56 3.56
C ILE A 424 -10.76 14.45 3.30
N ALA A 425 -11.37 13.35 3.72
CA ALA A 425 -12.79 13.05 3.52
C ALA A 425 -13.73 13.76 4.51
N GLN A 426 -13.18 14.37 5.55
CA GLN A 426 -13.94 14.94 6.68
C GLN A 426 -14.89 13.90 7.30
N VAL A 427 -14.33 12.72 7.59
CA VAL A 427 -15.02 11.60 8.25
C VAL A 427 -14.39 11.36 9.61
N ASP A 428 -15.22 11.30 10.64
CA ASP A 428 -14.76 11.03 12.00
C ASP A 428 -14.54 9.53 12.23
N TYR A 429 -13.46 9.19 12.92
CA TYR A 429 -13.24 7.83 13.41
C TYR A 429 -14.11 7.60 14.67
N PRO A 430 -15.06 6.64 14.67
CA PRO A 430 -16.00 6.47 15.77
C PRO A 430 -15.30 5.86 16.99
N LYS A 431 -15.60 6.39 18.19
CA LYS A 431 -15.12 5.84 19.48
C LYS A 431 -15.85 4.57 19.89
N ILE A 432 -17.08 4.39 19.42
CA ILE A 432 -17.91 3.19 19.61
C ILE A 432 -18.53 2.83 18.27
N TYR A 433 -18.43 1.58 17.89
CA TYR A 433 -19.02 1.06 16.67
C TYR A 433 -19.71 -0.28 16.96
N ASN A 434 -20.99 -0.39 16.61
CA ASN A 434 -21.83 -1.57 16.88
C ASN A 434 -21.73 -2.06 18.35
N GLY A 435 -21.65 -1.11 19.31
CA GLY A 435 -21.56 -1.41 20.74
C GLY A 435 -20.16 -1.77 21.25
N THR A 436 -19.16 -1.87 20.38
CA THR A 436 -17.76 -2.14 20.74
C THR A 436 -16.97 -0.86 20.83
N GLN A 437 -16.18 -0.67 21.88
CA GLN A 437 -15.23 0.43 22.00
C GLN A 437 -14.06 0.19 21.03
N THR A 438 -13.75 1.20 20.19
CA THR A 438 -12.73 1.10 19.18
C THR A 438 -11.34 1.46 19.69
N ASN A 439 -10.30 0.86 19.13
CA ASN A 439 -8.92 1.23 19.37
C ASN A 439 -8.64 2.65 18.87
N LYS A 440 -7.84 3.43 19.61
CA LYS A 440 -7.36 4.72 19.11
C LYS A 440 -6.38 4.49 17.96
N LEU A 441 -6.44 5.37 16.94
CA LEU A 441 -5.46 5.34 15.85
C LEU A 441 -4.08 5.79 16.37
N PRO A 442 -3.02 4.99 16.18
CA PRO A 442 -1.65 5.37 16.50
C PRO A 442 -1.00 6.22 15.41
N GLY A 443 -1.60 6.25 14.20
CA GLY A 443 -1.10 6.97 13.05
C GLY A 443 -1.35 8.47 13.14
N GLU A 444 -0.51 9.24 12.45
CA GLU A 444 -0.60 10.70 12.34
C GLU A 444 -0.99 11.10 10.92
N SER A 445 -1.94 12.03 10.80
CA SER A 445 -2.31 12.55 9.48
C SER A 445 -1.19 13.42 8.91
N PHE A 446 -0.76 13.08 7.70
CA PHE A 446 0.19 13.90 6.93
C PHE A 446 -0.48 14.82 5.91
N LEU A 447 -1.79 15.09 6.07
CA LEU A 447 -2.50 16.06 5.24
C LEU A 447 -1.81 17.43 5.21
N PRO A 448 -1.28 17.99 6.33
CA PRO A 448 -0.54 19.26 6.29
C PRO A 448 0.67 19.22 5.34
N LEU A 449 1.39 18.10 5.28
CA LEU A 449 2.50 17.92 4.34
C LEU A 449 2.03 18.02 2.87
N LEU A 450 0.86 17.43 2.54
CA LEU A 450 0.26 17.50 1.20
C LEU A 450 -0.23 18.91 0.85
N GLU A 451 -0.60 19.70 1.84
CA GLU A 451 -1.02 21.09 1.71
C GLU A 451 0.15 22.08 1.73
N GLY A 452 1.39 21.57 1.79
CA GLY A 452 2.63 22.34 1.69
C GLY A 452 3.04 23.01 3.00
N GLU A 453 2.56 22.50 4.12
CA GLU A 453 3.00 22.91 5.45
C GLU A 453 4.23 22.12 5.92
N ASN A 454 4.97 22.67 6.87
CA ASN A 454 6.02 21.92 7.54
C ASN A 454 5.38 20.85 8.43
N TRP A 455 5.70 19.61 8.16
CA TRP A 455 5.22 18.47 8.93
C TRP A 455 6.32 17.42 9.04
N ASP A 456 6.57 16.96 10.24
CA ASP A 456 7.40 15.82 10.55
C ASP A 456 6.60 14.93 11.52
N ARG A 457 6.82 13.63 11.45
CA ARG A 457 6.17 12.69 12.35
C ARG A 457 6.74 12.82 13.76
N ASP A 458 5.87 12.96 14.77
CA ASP A 458 6.26 13.08 16.18
C ASP A 458 6.56 11.74 16.83
N GLN A 459 5.74 10.71 16.51
CA GLN A 459 5.84 9.40 17.15
C GLN A 459 6.82 8.48 16.43
N PRO A 460 7.66 7.72 17.15
CA PRO A 460 8.48 6.68 16.55
C PRO A 460 7.63 5.64 15.79
N ILE A 461 8.19 5.08 14.73
CA ILE A 461 7.64 3.90 14.08
C ILE A 461 8.34 2.68 14.65
N CYS A 462 7.58 1.66 15.04
CA CYS A 462 8.13 0.41 15.51
C CYS A 462 7.60 -0.76 14.70
N PHE A 463 8.39 -1.81 14.65
CA PHE A 463 8.13 -3.00 13.85
C PHE A 463 8.60 -4.27 14.57
N GLU A 464 7.84 -5.37 14.40
CA GLU A 464 8.26 -6.72 14.79
C GLU A 464 7.74 -7.73 13.76
N TRP A 465 8.58 -8.70 13.42
CA TRP A 465 8.24 -9.86 12.61
C TRP A 465 9.21 -11.02 12.88
N PHE A 466 8.72 -12.16 13.32
CA PHE A 466 9.54 -13.35 13.65
C PHE A 466 10.68 -13.06 14.66
N GLY A 467 10.47 -12.10 15.58
CA GLY A 467 11.48 -11.64 16.51
C GLY A 467 12.47 -10.62 15.95
N ASP A 468 12.44 -10.36 14.63
CA ASP A 468 13.15 -9.23 14.05
C ASP A 468 12.45 -7.94 14.41
N ARG A 469 13.21 -6.92 14.76
CA ARG A 469 12.71 -5.66 15.30
C ARG A 469 13.31 -4.47 14.59
N ALA A 470 12.54 -3.40 14.44
CA ALA A 470 13.06 -2.12 14.01
C ALA A 470 12.37 -0.96 14.73
N VAL A 471 13.09 0.15 14.86
CA VAL A 471 12.58 1.42 15.39
C VAL A 471 13.12 2.55 14.53
N TRP A 472 12.21 3.39 14.00
CA TRP A 472 12.58 4.65 13.36
C TRP A 472 12.34 5.80 14.32
N LEU A 473 13.37 6.60 14.55
CA LEU A 473 13.37 7.77 15.42
C LEU A 473 13.90 8.98 14.62
N GLY A 474 13.02 9.69 13.96
CA GLY A 474 13.39 10.73 13.00
C GLY A 474 14.18 10.17 11.82
N ASP A 475 15.41 10.64 11.64
CA ASP A 475 16.31 10.14 10.60
C ASP A 475 17.15 8.92 11.04
N LEU A 476 17.05 8.50 12.30
CA LEU A 476 17.74 7.30 12.80
C LEU A 476 16.85 6.08 12.67
N LYS A 477 17.45 4.95 12.29
CA LYS A 477 16.80 3.65 12.27
C LYS A 477 17.64 2.61 13.00
N ALA A 478 17.03 1.94 13.96
CA ALA A 478 17.64 0.79 14.62
C ALA A 478 17.00 -0.51 14.14
N VAL A 479 17.82 -1.56 13.97
CA VAL A 479 17.42 -2.89 13.54
C VAL A 479 18.01 -3.93 14.48
N SER A 480 17.24 -4.95 14.82
CA SER A 480 17.73 -6.06 15.63
C SER A 480 17.19 -7.37 15.09
N LEU A 481 18.06 -8.29 14.71
CA LEU A 481 17.70 -9.58 14.12
C LEU A 481 17.63 -10.67 15.19
N TYR A 482 16.60 -11.53 15.10
CA TYR A 482 16.47 -12.74 15.91
C TYR A 482 17.28 -13.89 15.31
N PRO A 483 18.00 -14.73 16.09
CA PRO A 483 18.03 -14.75 17.58
C PRO A 483 19.12 -13.88 18.20
N GLY A 484 19.92 -13.15 17.42
CA GLY A 484 21.06 -12.37 17.92
C GLY A 484 20.66 -11.24 18.87
N ASN A 485 19.50 -10.63 18.63
CA ASN A 485 18.88 -9.58 19.44
C ASN A 485 19.80 -8.38 19.77
N THR A 486 20.79 -8.12 18.92
CA THR A 486 21.70 -6.97 19.05
C THR A 486 21.21 -5.86 18.15
N TRP A 487 21.10 -4.64 18.68
CA TRP A 487 20.72 -3.47 17.90
C TRP A 487 21.87 -2.99 17.00
N GLU A 488 21.59 -2.83 15.73
CA GLU A 488 22.33 -2.03 14.77
C GLU A 488 21.67 -0.64 14.69
N LEU A 489 22.41 0.41 14.33
CA LEU A 489 21.89 1.77 14.19
C LEU A 489 22.41 2.40 12.91
N TYR A 490 21.52 3.05 12.17
CA TYR A 490 21.81 3.72 10.90
C TYR A 490 21.25 5.14 10.87
N ASP A 491 21.97 6.06 10.23
CA ASP A 491 21.51 7.42 9.94
C ASP A 491 20.97 7.46 8.50
N LEU A 492 19.65 7.39 8.33
CA LEU A 492 18.99 7.35 7.04
C LEU A 492 19.07 8.67 6.25
N ALA A 493 19.47 9.78 6.88
CA ALA A 493 19.70 11.02 6.16
C ALA A 493 20.94 10.92 5.27
N THR A 494 21.98 10.22 5.76
CA THR A 494 23.27 10.08 5.09
C THR A 494 23.51 8.67 4.53
N ASP A 495 22.90 7.65 5.08
CA ASP A 495 23.09 6.22 4.73
C ASP A 495 21.77 5.43 4.73
N ARG A 496 20.87 5.71 3.79
CA ARG A 496 19.62 4.96 3.65
C ARG A 496 19.84 3.53 3.10
N THR A 497 21.05 3.22 2.66
CA THR A 497 21.43 1.87 2.22
C THR A 497 21.86 0.95 3.36
N GLU A 498 21.88 1.48 4.60
CA GLU A 498 22.19 0.72 5.83
C GLU A 498 23.54 -0.01 5.73
N SER A 499 24.53 0.69 5.18
CA SER A 499 25.88 0.16 4.94
C SER A 499 26.82 0.34 6.13
N LYS A 500 26.57 1.35 7.00
CA LYS A 500 27.45 1.74 8.10
C LYS A 500 26.70 1.70 9.44
N ASN A 501 26.89 0.63 10.19
CA ASN A 501 26.36 0.52 11.56
C ASN A 501 27.13 1.45 12.52
N ILE A 502 26.43 2.41 13.15
CA ILE A 502 26.96 3.39 14.10
C ILE A 502 26.60 3.09 15.57
N ALA A 503 26.00 1.94 15.88
CA ALA A 503 25.50 1.61 17.21
C ALA A 503 26.59 1.71 18.30
N ALA A 504 27.80 1.24 18.02
CA ALA A 504 28.92 1.26 18.97
C ALA A 504 29.31 2.67 19.45
N SER A 505 29.07 3.70 18.61
CA SER A 505 29.36 5.11 18.94
C SER A 505 28.16 5.84 19.57
N GLN A 506 27.00 5.18 19.72
CA GLN A 506 25.73 5.79 20.13
C GLN A 506 25.00 4.99 21.23
N PRO A 507 25.67 4.62 22.34
CA PRO A 507 25.07 3.73 23.35
C PRO A 507 23.82 4.31 24.04
N GLU A 508 23.73 5.63 24.22
CA GLU A 508 22.56 6.30 24.79
C GLU A 508 21.35 6.23 23.83
N THR A 509 21.59 6.39 22.54
CA THR A 509 20.56 6.25 21.51
C THR A 509 20.02 4.80 21.46
N ILE A 510 20.90 3.82 21.57
CA ILE A 510 20.50 2.40 21.64
C ILE A 510 19.64 2.11 22.88
N ALA A 511 20.00 2.62 24.05
CA ALA A 511 19.19 2.48 25.25
C ALA A 511 17.81 3.13 25.10
N LYS A 512 17.71 4.29 24.46
CA LYS A 512 16.46 4.97 24.16
C LYS A 512 15.61 4.15 23.18
N VAL A 513 16.20 3.62 22.12
CA VAL A 513 15.53 2.77 21.12
C VAL A 513 14.94 1.52 21.78
N ASP A 514 15.73 0.85 22.62
CA ASP A 514 15.27 -0.35 23.33
C ASP A 514 14.07 -0.06 24.25
N ALA A 515 14.10 1.05 24.97
CA ALA A 515 12.99 1.50 25.81
C ALA A 515 11.73 1.81 24.99
N ILE A 516 11.87 2.51 23.85
CA ILE A 516 10.77 2.82 22.92
C ILE A 516 10.15 1.52 22.39
N TYR A 517 10.97 0.58 21.92
CA TYR A 517 10.49 -0.68 21.40
C TYR A 517 9.72 -1.49 22.46
N ASN A 518 10.27 -1.60 23.67
CA ASN A 518 9.66 -2.38 24.76
C ASN A 518 8.30 -1.80 25.19
N GLU A 519 8.16 -0.48 25.26
CA GLU A 519 6.88 0.17 25.56
C GLU A 519 5.86 -0.01 24.42
N TRP A 520 6.30 0.16 23.18
CA TRP A 520 5.46 -0.09 22.00
C TRP A 520 5.00 -1.55 21.94
N ALA A 521 5.90 -2.50 22.15
CA ALA A 521 5.60 -3.93 22.11
C ALA A 521 4.54 -4.30 23.17
N LYS A 522 4.70 -3.81 24.40
CA LYS A 522 3.73 -3.98 25.48
C LYS A 522 2.36 -3.39 25.13
N THR A 523 2.32 -2.17 24.61
CA THR A 523 1.08 -1.45 24.26
C THR A 523 0.31 -2.14 23.13
N ASN A 524 1.02 -2.75 22.17
CA ASN A 524 0.43 -3.38 21.01
C ASN A 524 0.23 -4.91 21.14
N GLY A 525 0.59 -5.50 22.28
CA GLY A 525 0.39 -6.93 22.52
C GLY A 525 1.39 -7.82 21.79
N VAL A 526 2.59 -7.29 21.47
CA VAL A 526 3.67 -8.08 20.87
C VAL A 526 4.18 -9.09 21.88
N ILE A 527 4.22 -10.35 21.49
CA ILE A 527 4.77 -11.44 22.29
C ILE A 527 6.20 -11.71 21.82
N ALA A 528 7.13 -11.84 22.77
CA ALA A 528 8.51 -12.16 22.43
C ALA A 528 8.58 -13.47 21.64
N TRP A 529 9.15 -13.40 20.44
CA TRP A 529 9.27 -14.57 19.58
C TRP A 529 10.15 -15.65 20.22
N SER A 530 9.73 -16.91 20.14
CA SER A 530 10.45 -18.04 20.68
C SER A 530 10.51 -19.20 19.67
N GLU A 531 11.44 -20.15 19.90
CA GLU A 531 11.50 -21.36 19.07
C GLU A 531 10.18 -22.17 19.13
N GLU A 532 9.46 -22.11 20.24
CA GLU A 532 8.17 -22.77 20.40
C GLU A 532 7.11 -22.16 19.49
N MET A 533 7.05 -20.84 19.39
CA MET A 533 6.20 -20.15 18.42
C MET A 533 6.60 -20.52 16.99
N GLY A 534 7.89 -20.55 16.69
CA GLY A 534 8.40 -20.95 15.38
C GLY A 534 8.02 -22.38 14.98
N LYS A 535 7.87 -23.30 15.93
CA LYS A 535 7.41 -24.67 15.66
C LYS A 535 5.93 -24.78 15.29
N LYS A 536 5.11 -23.80 15.69
CA LYS A 536 3.68 -23.74 15.36
C LYS A 536 3.43 -23.26 13.93
N THR A 537 4.45 -22.71 13.27
CA THR A 537 4.32 -22.16 11.92
C THR A 537 4.88 -23.15 10.89
N GLN A 538 4.27 -23.19 9.70
CA GLN A 538 4.83 -23.87 8.55
C GLN A 538 5.97 -23.07 7.89
N PHE A 539 6.12 -21.82 8.27
CA PHE A 539 7.13 -20.91 7.75
C PHE A 539 8.37 -20.96 8.65
N ARG A 540 9.48 -21.45 8.10
CA ARG A 540 10.78 -21.31 8.72
C ARG A 540 11.44 -20.04 8.22
N LYS A 541 11.95 -19.22 9.14
CA LYS A 541 12.72 -18.03 8.81
C LYS A 541 13.87 -18.40 7.87
N SER A 542 13.93 -17.84 6.70
CA SER A 542 15.11 -17.90 5.86
C SER A 542 16.24 -17.10 6.52
N PRO A 543 17.48 -17.58 6.56
CA PRO A 543 18.59 -16.75 7.03
C PRO A 543 18.73 -15.51 6.14
N HIS A 544 18.90 -14.37 6.79
CA HIS A 544 19.09 -13.05 6.15
C HIS A 544 20.40 -12.98 5.39
#